data_133aad0b0c548d79023c0f4a300f21c9
#
_entry.id   133aad0b0c548d79023c0f4a300f21c9
#
_cell.length_a   1.000
_cell.length_b   1.000
_cell.length_c   1.000
_cell.angle_alpha   90.00
_cell.angle_beta   90.00
_cell.angle_gamma   90.00
#
_symmetry.space_group_name_H-M   'P 1'
#
loop_
_entity.id
_entity.type
_entity.pdbx_description
1 polymer ?
#
loop_
_entity_poly.entity_id
_entity_poly.type
_entity_poly.pdbx_seq_one_letter_code
_entity_poly.pdbx_strand_id
1 'polypeptide(L)'
;VLAKGRGNYLSIRRLKLASGRQEKLLADAASRRSLHVIEDWAYDTEDGTLATMPALERPGVWDKVQSDSGNCMGRKCPTHEQCFYQQSRRTLERANLIITNHALYFADLAMRAKSGGDVGVLPKYDHVVLDEAHMIEDVASDYFGLSLTEGRVSHLLSTLYQPKTGKGYLAHLELAAGDIEPIERAVQLVHRAD
;
A
#
# COMPACT_ATOMS: atom_id res chain seq x y z
N VAL A 1 -12.31 -16.57 10.39
CA VAL A 1 -12.00 -15.85 9.13
C VAL A 1 -10.52 -15.46 9.11
N LEU A 2 -9.87 -15.60 7.95
CA LEU A 2 -8.49 -15.18 7.77
C LEU A 2 -8.44 -13.69 7.36
N ALA A 3 -7.80 -12.87 8.20
CA ALA A 3 -7.55 -11.46 7.90
C ALA A 3 -6.20 -11.30 7.20
N LYS A 4 -6.22 -10.60 6.08
CA LYS A 4 -5.02 -10.28 5.29
C LYS A 4 -4.86 -8.77 5.16
N GLY A 5 -3.61 -8.31 5.04
CA GLY A 5 -3.32 -6.91 4.77
C GLY A 5 -3.88 -6.46 3.42
N ARG A 6 -4.17 -5.17 3.30
CA ARG A 6 -4.82 -4.57 2.13
C ARG A 6 -4.13 -4.90 0.80
N GLY A 7 -2.81 -4.89 0.75
CA GLY A 7 -2.03 -5.20 -0.45
C GLY A 7 -2.18 -6.63 -0.96
N ASN A 8 -2.81 -7.53 -0.18
CA ASN A 8 -3.13 -8.89 -0.64
C ASN A 8 -4.40 -8.95 -1.51
N TYR A 9 -5.14 -7.87 -1.68
CA TYR A 9 -6.39 -7.86 -2.42
C TYR A 9 -6.27 -7.09 -3.73
N LEU A 10 -6.86 -7.63 -4.79
CA LEU A 10 -7.01 -6.96 -6.08
C LEU A 10 -7.90 -5.71 -5.94
N SER A 11 -7.52 -4.63 -6.58
CA SER A 11 -8.36 -3.46 -6.76
C SER A 11 -8.91 -3.42 -8.18
N ILE A 12 -10.20 -3.74 -8.36
CA ILE A 12 -10.86 -3.74 -9.66
C ILE A 12 -10.70 -2.39 -10.37
N ARG A 13 -10.80 -1.28 -9.63
CA ARG A 13 -10.59 0.06 -10.20
C ARG A 13 -9.16 0.24 -10.73
N ARG A 14 -8.14 -0.18 -9.96
CA ARG A 14 -6.74 -0.07 -10.41
C ARG A 14 -6.44 -1.02 -11.56
N LEU A 15 -7.02 -2.21 -11.57
CA LEU A 15 -6.92 -3.14 -12.69
C LEU A 15 -7.44 -2.49 -13.98
N LYS A 16 -8.67 -1.94 -13.96
CA LYS A 16 -9.25 -1.21 -15.11
C LYS A 16 -8.39 -0.03 -15.58
N LEU A 17 -7.77 0.70 -14.64
CA LEU A 17 -6.86 1.80 -14.98
C LEU A 17 -5.54 1.30 -15.59
N ALA A 18 -4.99 0.19 -15.07
CA ALA A 18 -3.77 -0.41 -15.60
C ALA A 18 -3.99 -0.98 -16.99
N SER A 19 -5.10 -1.66 -17.22
CA SER A 19 -5.54 -2.19 -18.52
C SER A 19 -5.65 -1.07 -19.56
N GLY A 20 -6.38 0.00 -19.25
CA GLY A 20 -6.56 1.14 -20.17
C GLY A 20 -5.29 1.95 -20.44
N ARG A 21 -4.21 1.73 -19.67
CA ARG A 21 -2.94 2.47 -19.81
C ARG A 21 -1.74 1.55 -19.90
N GLN A 22 -1.93 0.28 -20.27
CA GLN A 22 -0.90 -0.74 -20.22
C GLN A 22 0.36 -0.39 -21.03
N GLU A 23 0.23 0.23 -22.19
CA GLU A 23 1.36 0.64 -23.02
C GLU A 23 2.26 1.69 -22.34
N LYS A 24 1.66 2.57 -21.52
CA LYS A 24 2.41 3.61 -20.78
C LYS A 24 2.95 3.11 -19.45
N LEU A 25 2.24 2.19 -18.79
CA LEU A 25 2.57 1.72 -17.45
C LEU A 25 3.49 0.49 -17.46
N LEU A 26 3.45 -0.33 -18.52
CA LEU A 26 4.14 -1.60 -18.64
C LEU A 26 5.01 -1.60 -19.87
N ALA A 27 6.30 -1.30 -19.69
CA ALA A 27 7.24 -1.08 -20.76
C ALA A 27 7.53 -2.35 -21.59
N ASP A 28 7.49 -3.54 -20.96
CA ASP A 28 7.85 -4.81 -21.59
C ASP A 28 6.64 -5.73 -21.82
N ALA A 29 6.77 -6.63 -22.81
CA ALA A 29 5.71 -7.56 -23.18
C ALA A 29 5.39 -8.58 -22.07
N ALA A 30 6.38 -8.97 -21.25
CA ALA A 30 6.20 -9.91 -20.15
C ALA A 30 5.31 -9.30 -19.04
N SER A 31 5.49 -8.01 -18.75
CA SER A 31 4.62 -7.28 -17.83
C SER A 31 3.18 -7.19 -18.35
N ARG A 32 3.00 -6.97 -19.64
CA ARG A 32 1.65 -6.94 -20.24
C ARG A 32 0.98 -8.32 -20.22
N ARG A 33 1.73 -9.41 -20.50
CA ARG A 33 1.20 -10.78 -20.34
C ARG A 33 0.79 -11.06 -18.90
N SER A 34 1.60 -10.64 -17.93
CA SER A 34 1.26 -10.77 -16.51
C SER A 34 0.00 -9.99 -16.14
N LEU A 35 -0.22 -8.81 -16.73
CA LEU A 35 -1.48 -8.07 -16.53
C LEU A 35 -2.68 -8.83 -17.10
N HIS A 36 -2.58 -9.44 -18.29
CA HIS A 36 -3.65 -10.25 -18.87
C HIS A 36 -3.98 -11.48 -18.00
N VAL A 37 -2.97 -12.16 -17.45
CA VAL A 37 -3.20 -13.24 -16.46
C VAL A 37 -4.01 -12.76 -15.27
N ILE A 38 -3.72 -11.56 -14.75
CA ILE A 38 -4.49 -10.97 -13.64
C ILE A 38 -5.91 -10.62 -14.09
N GLU A 39 -6.09 -10.11 -15.29
CA GLU A 39 -7.41 -9.78 -15.84
C GLU A 39 -8.28 -11.03 -15.95
N ASP A 40 -7.77 -12.11 -16.55
CA ASP A 40 -8.49 -13.37 -16.70
C ASP A 40 -8.85 -13.95 -15.33
N TRP A 41 -7.90 -14.03 -14.42
CA TRP A 41 -8.13 -14.49 -13.04
C TRP A 41 -9.15 -13.63 -12.29
N ALA A 42 -9.20 -12.33 -12.54
CA ALA A 42 -10.12 -11.41 -11.86
C ALA A 42 -11.60 -11.68 -12.17
N TYR A 43 -11.91 -12.38 -13.28
CA TYR A 43 -13.28 -12.81 -13.60
C TYR A 43 -13.71 -14.04 -12.79
N ASP A 44 -12.78 -14.93 -12.46
CA ASP A 44 -13.07 -16.22 -11.85
C ASP A 44 -12.84 -16.24 -10.33
N THR A 45 -12.07 -15.28 -9.80
CA THR A 45 -11.74 -15.27 -8.36
C THR A 45 -12.92 -14.86 -7.50
N GLU A 46 -13.15 -15.62 -6.43
CA GLU A 46 -14.17 -15.29 -5.42
C GLU A 46 -13.67 -14.31 -4.36
N ASP A 47 -12.38 -14.42 -3.98
CA ASP A 47 -11.81 -13.66 -2.86
C ASP A 47 -10.87 -12.53 -3.29
N GLY A 48 -10.42 -12.53 -4.55
CA GLY A 48 -9.52 -11.54 -5.12
C GLY A 48 -8.18 -11.42 -4.41
N THR A 49 -7.69 -12.50 -3.75
CA THR A 49 -6.47 -12.45 -2.97
C THR A 49 -5.26 -12.97 -3.74
N LEU A 50 -4.10 -12.36 -3.48
CA LEU A 50 -2.82 -12.77 -4.04
C LEU A 50 -2.52 -14.28 -3.86
N ALA A 51 -3.06 -14.89 -2.79
CA ALA A 51 -2.83 -16.30 -2.49
C ALA A 51 -3.48 -17.27 -3.50
N THR A 52 -4.53 -16.85 -4.19
CA THR A 52 -5.25 -17.65 -5.20
C THR A 52 -4.87 -17.25 -6.63
N MET A 53 -4.03 -16.24 -6.79
CA MET A 53 -3.60 -15.76 -8.09
C MET A 53 -2.59 -16.72 -8.74
N PRO A 54 -2.70 -16.99 -10.05
CA PRO A 54 -1.71 -17.74 -10.79
C PRO A 54 -0.32 -17.10 -10.76
N ALA A 55 0.72 -17.91 -10.99
CA ALA A 55 2.08 -17.40 -11.09
C ALA A 55 2.22 -16.40 -12.26
N LEU A 56 2.84 -15.27 -11.98
CA LEU A 56 3.08 -14.22 -12.95
C LEU A 56 4.52 -14.27 -13.48
N GLU A 57 4.70 -14.02 -14.76
CA GLU A 57 6.04 -13.86 -15.36
C GLU A 57 6.77 -12.65 -14.76
N ARG A 58 6.03 -11.60 -14.42
CA ARG A 58 6.51 -10.38 -13.73
C ARG A 58 5.68 -10.09 -12.48
N PRO A 59 6.08 -10.62 -11.31
CA PRO A 59 5.31 -10.43 -10.06
C PRO A 59 5.08 -8.97 -9.68
N GLY A 60 6.01 -8.06 -10.00
CA GLY A 60 5.88 -6.62 -9.72
C GLY A 60 4.71 -5.92 -10.41
N VAL A 61 4.02 -6.58 -11.37
CA VAL A 61 2.79 -6.06 -11.96
C VAL A 61 1.65 -6.00 -10.93
N TRP A 62 1.68 -6.88 -9.91
CA TRP A 62 0.73 -6.85 -8.81
C TRP A 62 0.67 -5.48 -8.11
N ASP A 63 1.79 -4.81 -7.93
CA ASP A 63 1.87 -3.48 -7.30
C ASP A 63 1.06 -2.41 -8.04
N LYS A 64 0.80 -2.60 -9.33
CA LYS A 64 -0.01 -1.67 -10.14
C LYS A 64 -1.50 -1.86 -9.92
N VAL A 65 -1.93 -3.06 -9.50
CA VAL A 65 -3.35 -3.46 -9.41
C VAL A 65 -3.83 -3.78 -8.00
N GLN A 66 -2.93 -4.02 -7.04
CA GLN A 66 -3.29 -4.30 -5.65
C GLN A 66 -4.07 -3.15 -5.00
N SER A 67 -4.84 -3.46 -3.99
CA SER A 67 -5.52 -2.44 -3.18
C SER A 67 -4.49 -1.65 -2.35
N ASP A 68 -4.61 -0.33 -2.40
CA ASP A 68 -3.71 0.60 -1.73
C ASP A 68 -4.50 1.70 -1.03
N SER A 69 -4.08 2.07 0.19
CA SER A 69 -4.76 3.08 1.00
C SER A 69 -4.67 4.48 0.40
N GLY A 70 -3.50 4.85 -0.15
CA GLY A 70 -3.24 6.16 -0.75
C GLY A 70 -4.08 6.44 -2.01
N ASN A 71 -4.51 5.37 -2.70
CA ASN A 71 -5.33 5.45 -3.92
C ASN A 71 -6.81 5.07 -3.68
N CYS A 72 -7.23 4.80 -2.45
CA CYS A 72 -8.58 4.35 -2.15
C CYS A 72 -9.56 5.52 -2.10
N MET A 73 -10.64 5.44 -2.89
CA MET A 73 -11.70 6.45 -2.91
C MET A 73 -12.82 6.17 -1.88
N GLY A 74 -12.68 5.12 -1.07
CA GLY A 74 -13.70 4.73 -0.09
C GLY A 74 -15.06 4.51 -0.74
N ARG A 75 -16.12 5.01 -0.12
CA ARG A 75 -17.51 4.89 -0.61
C ARG A 75 -17.78 5.59 -1.95
N LYS A 76 -16.90 6.54 -2.35
CA LYS A 76 -16.99 7.24 -3.65
C LYS A 76 -16.40 6.41 -4.80
N CYS A 77 -15.83 5.23 -4.53
CA CYS A 77 -15.26 4.37 -5.56
C CYS A 77 -16.36 3.76 -6.41
N PRO A 78 -16.32 3.86 -7.77
CA PRO A 78 -17.35 3.28 -8.64
C PRO A 78 -17.43 1.75 -8.56
N THR A 79 -16.38 1.09 -8.05
CA THR A 79 -16.32 -0.38 -7.84
C THR A 79 -16.39 -0.75 -6.36
N HIS A 80 -16.96 0.12 -5.49
CA HIS A 80 -16.95 -0.10 -4.03
C HIS A 80 -17.67 -1.40 -3.63
N GLU A 81 -18.84 -1.67 -4.23
CA GLU A 81 -19.65 -2.86 -3.90
C GLU A 81 -18.95 -4.17 -4.30
N GLN A 82 -18.21 -4.14 -5.40
CA GLN A 82 -17.46 -5.29 -5.92
C GLN A 82 -16.02 -5.38 -5.34
N CYS A 83 -15.65 -4.46 -4.45
CA CYS A 83 -14.29 -4.37 -3.93
C CYS A 83 -13.98 -5.54 -2.99
N PHE A 84 -13.09 -6.43 -3.36
CA PHE A 84 -12.68 -7.59 -2.57
C PHE A 84 -12.19 -7.21 -1.18
N TYR A 85 -11.41 -6.14 -1.05
CA TYR A 85 -10.99 -5.64 0.25
C TYR A 85 -12.18 -5.22 1.12
N GLN A 86 -13.17 -4.50 0.57
CA GLN A 86 -14.36 -4.09 1.33
C GLN A 86 -15.26 -5.29 1.71
N GLN A 87 -15.37 -6.26 0.83
CA GLN A 87 -16.11 -7.51 1.14
C GLN A 87 -15.41 -8.27 2.26
N SER A 88 -14.09 -8.41 2.22
CA SER A 88 -13.30 -9.00 3.30
C SER A 88 -13.51 -8.26 4.63
N ARG A 89 -13.56 -6.93 4.63
CA ARG A 89 -13.82 -6.13 5.84
C ARG A 89 -15.21 -6.42 6.44
N ARG A 90 -16.26 -6.47 5.60
CA ARG A 90 -17.61 -6.82 6.04
C ARG A 90 -17.70 -8.23 6.63
N THR A 91 -16.94 -9.18 6.08
CA THR A 91 -16.85 -10.55 6.60
C THR A 91 -16.15 -10.58 7.95
N LEU A 92 -15.05 -9.82 8.11
CA LEU A 92 -14.32 -9.72 9.38
C LEU A 92 -15.19 -9.13 10.50
N GLU A 93 -16.01 -8.13 10.22
CA GLU A 93 -16.91 -7.50 11.20
C GLU A 93 -17.95 -8.46 11.81
N ARG A 94 -18.26 -9.56 11.11
CA ARG A 94 -19.22 -10.60 11.54
C ARG A 94 -18.53 -11.85 12.10
N ALA A 95 -17.23 -11.87 12.14
CA ALA A 95 -16.45 -13.05 12.53
C ALA A 95 -16.31 -13.16 14.05
N ASN A 96 -16.58 -14.35 14.60
CA ASN A 96 -16.32 -14.67 16.00
C ASN A 96 -14.85 -15.06 16.27
N LEU A 97 -14.16 -15.54 15.24
CA LEU A 97 -12.75 -15.90 15.29
C LEU A 97 -12.03 -15.32 14.06
N ILE A 98 -10.97 -14.57 14.33
CA ILE A 98 -10.12 -13.98 13.29
C ILE A 98 -8.71 -14.56 13.42
N ILE A 99 -8.19 -15.08 12.33
CA ILE A 99 -6.81 -15.53 12.21
C ILE A 99 -6.05 -14.46 11.41
N THR A 100 -4.92 -14.04 11.92
CA THR A 100 -4.08 -13.03 11.25
C THR A 100 -2.59 -13.28 11.54
N ASN A 101 -1.71 -12.66 10.77
CA ASN A 101 -0.29 -12.67 11.09
C ASN A 101 0.07 -11.55 12.09
N HIS A 102 1.22 -11.68 12.73
CA HIS A 102 1.73 -10.69 13.69
C HIS A 102 1.82 -9.29 13.10
N ALA A 103 2.28 -9.17 11.85
CA ALA A 103 2.44 -7.88 11.18
C ALA A 103 1.10 -7.09 11.11
N LEU A 104 0.00 -7.76 10.73
CA LEU A 104 -1.31 -7.10 10.66
C LEU A 104 -1.87 -6.80 12.06
N TYR A 105 -1.62 -7.69 13.04
CA TYR A 105 -1.99 -7.47 14.43
C TYR A 105 -1.27 -6.25 15.03
N PHE A 106 0.05 -6.15 14.87
CA PHE A 106 0.81 -5.00 15.36
C PHE A 106 0.52 -3.70 14.59
N ALA A 107 0.20 -3.78 13.29
CA ALA A 107 -0.32 -2.63 12.55
C ALA A 107 -1.65 -2.12 13.14
N ASP A 108 -2.54 -3.04 13.56
CA ASP A 108 -3.79 -2.70 14.24
C ASP A 108 -3.52 -2.01 15.59
N LEU A 109 -2.66 -2.59 16.41
CA LEU A 109 -2.28 -2.00 17.70
C LEU A 109 -1.65 -0.62 17.55
N ALA A 110 -0.74 -0.45 16.59
CA ALA A 110 -0.09 0.85 16.33
C ALA A 110 -1.10 1.91 15.88
N MET A 111 -2.09 1.52 15.07
CA MET A 111 -3.16 2.43 14.66
C MET A 111 -4.07 2.81 15.82
N ARG A 112 -4.47 1.83 16.65
CA ARG A 112 -5.27 2.07 17.86
C ARG A 112 -4.53 2.98 18.84
N ALA A 113 -3.24 2.75 19.08
CA ALA A 113 -2.43 3.60 19.95
C ALA A 113 -2.42 5.06 19.50
N LYS A 114 -2.33 5.31 18.19
CA LYS A 114 -2.34 6.67 17.61
C LYS A 114 -3.72 7.33 17.64
N SER A 115 -4.81 6.56 17.61
CA SER A 115 -6.19 7.06 17.57
C SER A 115 -6.88 7.09 18.94
N GLY A 116 -6.19 6.79 20.02
CA GLY A 116 -6.80 6.68 21.35
C GLY A 116 -7.70 5.44 21.52
N GLY A 117 -7.51 4.42 20.67
CA GLY A 117 -8.24 3.15 20.76
C GLY A 117 -9.42 2.99 19.80
N ASP A 118 -9.88 4.07 19.18
CA ASP A 118 -11.13 4.05 18.40
C ASP A 118 -10.99 3.47 17.00
N VAL A 119 -9.84 3.65 16.36
CA VAL A 119 -9.61 3.24 14.97
C VAL A 119 -8.56 2.14 14.89
N GLY A 120 -8.93 1.02 14.27
CA GLY A 120 -8.03 -0.11 14.03
C GLY A 120 -8.20 -0.69 12.64
N VAL A 121 -7.30 -1.60 12.28
CA VAL A 121 -7.37 -2.40 11.05
C VAL A 121 -8.28 -3.61 11.26
N LEU A 122 -8.29 -4.19 12.44
CA LEU A 122 -9.15 -5.31 12.82
C LEU A 122 -10.44 -4.82 13.51
N PRO A 123 -11.54 -5.60 13.51
CA PRO A 123 -12.68 -5.33 14.37
C PRO A 123 -12.28 -5.30 15.86
N LYS A 124 -13.19 -4.90 16.75
CA LYS A 124 -12.95 -4.99 18.19
C LYS A 124 -12.83 -6.46 18.60
N TYR A 125 -11.89 -6.75 19.49
CA TYR A 125 -11.65 -8.08 20.05
C TYR A 125 -11.32 -7.97 21.54
N ASP A 126 -11.64 -9.00 22.31
CA ASP A 126 -11.42 -9.03 23.75
C ASP A 126 -10.24 -9.95 24.13
N HIS A 127 -9.96 -10.96 23.29
CA HIS A 127 -8.94 -11.96 23.55
C HIS A 127 -8.03 -12.13 22.34
N VAL A 128 -6.76 -12.38 22.60
CA VAL A 128 -5.74 -12.66 21.59
C VAL A 128 -4.96 -13.90 22.01
N VAL A 129 -4.77 -14.82 21.08
CA VAL A 129 -3.85 -15.95 21.20
C VAL A 129 -2.70 -15.71 20.26
N LEU A 130 -1.50 -15.66 20.80
CA LEU A 130 -0.27 -15.46 20.05
C LEU A 130 0.43 -16.79 19.85
N ASP A 131 0.53 -17.23 18.60
CA ASP A 131 1.33 -18.36 18.18
C ASP A 131 2.75 -17.89 17.81
N GLU A 132 3.74 -18.79 17.83
CA GLU A 132 5.13 -18.45 17.53
C GLU A 132 5.63 -17.21 18.28
N ALA A 133 5.40 -17.18 19.60
CA ALA A 133 5.61 -16.00 20.45
C ALA A 133 7.05 -15.45 20.41
N HIS A 134 8.03 -16.27 20.00
CA HIS A 134 9.42 -15.85 19.84
C HIS A 134 9.63 -14.80 18.74
N MET A 135 8.70 -14.69 17.79
CA MET A 135 8.76 -13.67 16.71
C MET A 135 8.16 -12.33 17.10
N ILE A 136 7.52 -12.22 18.25
CA ILE A 136 6.74 -11.04 18.64
C ILE A 136 7.65 -9.80 18.76
N GLU A 137 8.81 -9.95 19.40
CA GLU A 137 9.72 -8.83 19.67
C GLU A 137 10.19 -8.17 18.37
N ASP A 138 10.63 -8.97 17.41
CA ASP A 138 11.12 -8.51 16.11
C ASP A 138 10.01 -7.75 15.37
N VAL A 139 8.83 -8.37 15.23
CA VAL A 139 7.71 -7.77 14.50
C VAL A 139 7.18 -6.52 15.22
N ALA A 140 7.08 -6.53 16.55
CA ALA A 140 6.63 -5.37 17.32
C ALA A 140 7.59 -4.18 17.13
N SER A 141 8.89 -4.43 17.09
CA SER A 141 9.91 -3.39 16.88
C SER A 141 9.73 -2.66 15.55
N ASP A 142 9.28 -3.34 14.50
CA ASP A 142 9.01 -2.73 13.20
C ASP A 142 7.85 -1.71 13.24
N TYR A 143 6.86 -1.92 14.13
CA TYR A 143 5.66 -1.07 14.21
C TYR A 143 5.73 0.01 15.29
N PHE A 144 6.41 -0.25 16.38
CA PHE A 144 6.52 0.66 17.53
C PHE A 144 7.92 1.30 17.64
N GLY A 145 8.92 0.73 16.99
CA GLY A 145 10.27 1.26 16.95
C GLY A 145 10.40 2.47 16.01
N LEU A 146 11.45 3.25 16.25
CA LEU A 146 11.89 4.27 15.31
C LEU A 146 12.90 3.63 14.35
N SER A 147 12.56 3.57 13.07
CA SER A 147 13.45 3.07 12.03
C SER A 147 13.81 4.20 11.07
N LEU A 148 15.08 4.57 11.06
CA LEU A 148 15.67 5.46 10.08
C LEU A 148 16.67 4.66 9.24
N THR A 149 16.37 4.49 7.95
CA THR A 149 17.26 3.81 7.01
C THR A 149 17.73 4.78 5.94
N GLU A 150 18.92 4.55 5.41
CA GLU A 150 19.46 5.31 4.28
C GLU A 150 18.47 5.38 3.12
N GLY A 151 17.86 4.24 2.75
CA GLY A 151 16.87 4.19 1.68
C GLY A 151 15.63 5.04 1.94
N ARG A 152 15.17 5.18 3.20
CA ARG A 152 14.06 6.09 3.54
C ARG A 152 14.46 7.55 3.41
N VAL A 153 15.66 7.89 3.83
CA VAL A 153 16.21 9.25 3.69
C VAL A 153 16.37 9.61 2.22
N SER A 154 17.05 8.76 1.44
CA SER A 154 17.26 8.97 0.01
C SER A 154 15.92 9.05 -0.76
N HIS A 155 14.93 8.22 -0.41
CA HIS A 155 13.59 8.31 -1.01
C HIS A 155 12.90 9.63 -0.68
N LEU A 156 12.97 10.09 0.57
CA LEU A 156 12.43 11.38 0.98
C LEU A 156 13.10 12.53 0.20
N LEU A 157 14.43 12.55 0.17
CA LEU A 157 15.21 13.59 -0.54
C LEU A 157 14.86 13.59 -2.03
N SER A 158 14.84 12.43 -2.69
CA SER A 158 14.50 12.32 -4.10
C SER A 158 13.05 12.69 -4.42
N THR A 159 12.13 12.52 -3.46
CA THR A 159 10.73 12.97 -3.60
C THR A 159 10.63 14.49 -3.49
N LEU A 160 11.41 15.10 -2.60
CA LEU A 160 11.48 16.55 -2.45
C LEU A 160 12.14 17.19 -3.67
N TYR A 161 13.32 16.73 -4.04
CA TYR A 161 14.03 17.23 -5.22
C TYR A 161 15.06 16.20 -5.70
N GLN A 162 15.11 15.99 -7.01
CA GLN A 162 16.01 15.06 -7.67
C GLN A 162 17.06 15.84 -8.49
N PRO A 163 18.29 15.99 -7.99
CA PRO A 163 19.33 16.86 -8.61
C PRO A 163 19.60 16.54 -10.08
N LYS A 164 19.64 15.23 -10.42
CA LYS A 164 19.95 14.76 -11.78
C LYS A 164 18.88 15.10 -12.82
N THR A 165 17.63 15.23 -12.42
CA THR A 165 16.49 15.42 -13.34
C THR A 165 15.81 16.78 -13.19
N GLY A 166 16.13 17.53 -12.12
CA GLY A 166 15.44 18.77 -11.76
C GLY A 166 13.96 18.59 -11.44
N LYS A 167 13.54 17.36 -11.03
CA LYS A 167 12.15 17.01 -10.71
C LYS A 167 11.97 16.82 -9.21
N GLY A 168 10.72 16.92 -8.75
CA GLY A 168 10.34 16.70 -7.36
C GLY A 168 9.33 17.73 -6.88
N TYR A 169 8.91 17.60 -5.63
CA TYR A 169 7.89 18.47 -5.04
C TYR A 169 8.32 19.95 -5.04
N LEU A 170 9.58 20.23 -4.70
CA LEU A 170 10.12 21.60 -4.66
C LEU A 170 10.15 22.24 -6.03
N ALA A 171 10.47 21.51 -7.10
CA ALA A 171 10.43 22.02 -8.46
C ALA A 171 9.02 22.44 -8.90
N HIS A 172 7.98 21.73 -8.43
CA HIS A 172 6.59 22.14 -8.68
C HIS A 172 6.18 23.38 -7.89
N LEU A 173 6.68 23.54 -6.66
CA LEU A 173 6.42 24.75 -5.87
C LEU A 173 7.10 25.98 -6.47
N GLU A 174 8.31 25.85 -7.01
CA GLU A 174 9.03 26.94 -7.70
C GLU A 174 8.21 27.51 -8.87
N LEU A 175 7.50 26.65 -9.60
CA LEU A 175 6.63 27.08 -10.71
C LEU A 175 5.32 27.75 -10.23
N ALA A 176 4.90 27.51 -9.00
CA ALA A 176 3.61 27.96 -8.47
C ALA A 176 3.72 29.14 -7.49
N ALA A 177 4.89 29.37 -6.91
CA ALA A 177 5.10 30.35 -5.84
C ALA A 177 5.62 31.69 -6.38
N GLY A 178 5.12 32.81 -5.82
CA GLY A 178 5.61 34.15 -6.11
C GLY A 178 6.90 34.54 -5.38
N ASP A 179 7.28 33.76 -4.32
CA ASP A 179 8.51 33.94 -3.57
C ASP A 179 9.35 32.65 -3.64
N ILE A 180 10.49 32.74 -4.30
CA ILE A 180 11.35 31.60 -4.67
C ILE A 180 12.45 31.35 -3.61
N GLU A 181 12.84 32.36 -2.82
CA GLU A 181 13.99 32.26 -1.90
C GLU A 181 13.90 31.09 -0.87
N PRO A 182 12.75 30.83 -0.21
CA PRO A 182 12.63 29.68 0.69
C PRO A 182 12.76 28.34 -0.03
N ILE A 183 12.32 28.27 -1.28
CA ILE A 183 12.35 27.04 -2.09
C ILE A 183 13.78 26.77 -2.56
N GLU A 184 14.50 27.77 -3.05
CA GLU A 184 15.92 27.64 -3.43
C GLU A 184 16.77 27.19 -2.24
N ARG A 185 16.53 27.73 -1.06
CA ARG A 185 17.21 27.33 0.16
C ARG A 185 16.91 25.85 0.52
N ALA A 186 15.66 25.41 0.37
CA ALA A 186 15.27 24.01 0.58
C ALA A 186 15.96 23.08 -0.43
N VAL A 187 16.04 23.45 -1.70
CA VAL A 187 16.75 22.70 -2.75
C VAL A 187 18.24 22.58 -2.42
N GLN A 188 18.89 23.65 -1.96
CA GLN A 188 20.30 23.61 -1.53
C GLN A 188 20.52 22.67 -0.35
N LEU A 189 19.58 22.61 0.60
CA LEU A 189 19.67 21.68 1.73
C LEU A 189 19.56 20.22 1.28
N VAL A 190 18.68 19.90 0.33
CA VAL A 190 18.58 18.57 -0.28
C VAL A 190 19.89 18.19 -0.97
N HIS A 191 20.49 19.10 -1.76
CA HIS A 191 21.79 18.87 -2.41
C HIS A 191 22.95 18.61 -1.45
N ARG A 192 22.91 19.13 -0.23
CA ARG A 192 23.95 18.90 0.77
C ARG A 192 23.76 17.59 1.54
N ALA A 193 22.56 17.05 1.52
CA ALA A 193 22.19 15.84 2.25
C ALA A 193 22.29 14.57 1.40
N ASP A 194 22.39 14.70 0.07
CA ASP A 194 22.55 13.61 -0.90
C ASP A 194 24.07 13.35 -1.13
#